data_a4e58281624320a38019b679244ce005
#
_entry.id   a4e58281624320a38019b679244ce005
#
_cell.length_a   1.000
_cell.length_b   1.000
_cell.length_c   1.000
_cell.angle_alpha   90.00
_cell.angle_beta   90.00
_cell.angle_gamma   90.00
#
_symmetry.space_group_name_H-M   'P 1'
#
loop_
_entity.id
_entity.type
_entity.pdbx_description
1 polymer ?
#
loop_
_entity_poly.entity_id
_entity_poly.type
_entity_poly.pdbx_seq_one_letter_code
_entity_poly.pdbx_strand_id
1 'polypeptide(L)'
;MNTSGNTSGSDRAKPTDGAIRLPRARRGMPLPARRRCVLALNTATVIGLFWAMYTLFAPTGITFGEGAMLGAFLLTLPWLSIGLWNSVLGLLLDLRHGAGAAARVTPAITRVRGDEPITARIAVVMPLRNEDPDASIARLRRLEEELALSPWAGRFSFHVLSDTNDAGIALKEEARVAQWRSSRPLATIHYRRRTDNAGYKAGNIAEFLHSPEGQSDFFLPLDADSEMGAETVLHLIRVMQASPEIGMLQSLVTGLPSRNFFTRAFQFGMRHGMRSYTLGSAWWQGDCGPNWGHNLVIRTTPFREHCMLPLLPGRGPLSGAILSHDQVEAVLMRRAGYEVRVLAEESDSHEENPPSLVDFIRRELRWMNGNLQYVRLLGLSDLKPVSRIQLVLAILMYISAPAWIVFILIGASLAGTVDQMSAVPLGPGLTLFAVLMTLSLSPKLMGLAQVLFSQSRSQDYGGRLRVVSGGLAEILFSMLTSPIVAVALTQFALGLVFGQRIGWSAQQRSRDRLGWDEAARVLWPQTLLGLGLCFWLGTNAPWALIFGAPVLLALVFSIPIAVVSTLPRLSRWSMDTGLFDIPEDRAPRTTDTPAIHANTA
;
A
#
# COMPACT_ATOMS: atom_id res chain seq x y z
N MET A 1 -59.30 -52.03 55.59
CA MET A 1 -58.84 -51.23 56.75
C MET A 1 -57.66 -50.36 56.31
N ASN A 2 -57.88 -49.11 56.45
CA ASN A 2 -57.04 -47.97 56.11
C ASN A 2 -55.62 -48.10 56.52
N THR A 3 -54.70 -47.53 55.68
CA THR A 3 -53.72 -46.58 56.15
C THR A 3 -53.22 -45.68 55.00
N SER A 4 -53.37 -44.42 55.28
CA SER A 4 -52.89 -43.24 54.50
C SER A 4 -51.40 -43.14 54.42
N GLY A 5 -50.86 -42.89 53.25
CA GLY A 5 -49.46 -42.54 52.96
C GLY A 5 -49.32 -41.11 52.46
N ASN A 6 -48.61 -40.33 53.21
CA ASN A 6 -48.28 -38.94 53.05
C ASN A 6 -47.18 -38.79 51.97
N THR A 7 -47.39 -38.02 50.89
CA THR A 7 -46.41 -37.70 49.85
C THR A 7 -45.92 -36.27 50.05
N SER A 8 -44.66 -36.12 50.44
CA SER A 8 -43.92 -34.88 50.51
C SER A 8 -43.63 -34.32 49.11
N GLY A 9 -44.13 -33.11 48.85
CA GLY A 9 -43.81 -32.39 47.66
C GLY A 9 -42.35 -31.90 47.65
N SER A 10 -41.60 -32.25 46.61
CA SER A 10 -40.29 -31.65 46.33
C SER A 10 -40.49 -30.40 45.48
N ASP A 11 -40.30 -29.27 46.11
CA ASP A 11 -40.15 -27.98 45.40
C ASP A 11 -38.90 -28.02 44.50
N ARG A 12 -39.12 -28.16 43.19
CA ARG A 12 -38.09 -27.89 42.19
C ARG A 12 -38.02 -26.39 41.93
N ALA A 13 -36.98 -25.74 42.49
CA ALA A 13 -36.62 -24.39 42.18
C ALA A 13 -36.41 -24.25 40.64
N LYS A 14 -37.16 -23.35 40.00
CA LYS A 14 -36.95 -22.95 38.62
C LYS A 14 -35.59 -22.25 38.49
N PRO A 15 -34.75 -22.58 37.49
CA PRO A 15 -33.54 -21.81 37.20
C PRO A 15 -33.94 -20.38 36.80
N THR A 16 -33.47 -19.42 37.54
CA THR A 16 -33.52 -18.00 37.17
C THR A 16 -32.63 -17.78 35.93
N ASP A 17 -33.25 -17.69 34.78
CA ASP A 17 -32.61 -17.40 33.51
C ASP A 17 -32.14 -15.94 33.48
N GLY A 18 -31.03 -15.66 34.18
CA GLY A 18 -30.31 -14.40 34.17
C GLY A 18 -29.37 -14.28 32.97
N ALA A 19 -29.79 -14.74 31.80
CA ALA A 19 -29.05 -14.50 30.56
C ALA A 19 -29.06 -12.99 30.28
N ILE A 20 -27.92 -12.35 30.53
CA ILE A 20 -27.64 -10.98 30.08
C ILE A 20 -27.86 -10.97 28.57
N ARG A 21 -29.02 -10.47 28.12
CA ARG A 21 -29.29 -10.22 26.72
C ARG A 21 -28.34 -9.11 26.26
N LEU A 22 -27.19 -9.51 25.71
CA LEU A 22 -26.34 -8.60 24.97
C LEU A 22 -27.23 -7.85 23.95
N PRO A 23 -27.12 -6.52 23.86
CA PRO A 23 -27.91 -5.76 22.90
C PRO A 23 -27.70 -6.36 21.50
N ARG A 24 -28.78 -6.71 20.82
CA ARG A 24 -28.71 -7.18 19.42
C ARG A 24 -27.97 -6.11 18.63
N ALA A 25 -26.71 -6.39 18.29
CA ALA A 25 -25.93 -5.54 17.42
C ALA A 25 -26.78 -5.26 16.19
N ARG A 26 -27.09 -3.97 15.92
CA ARG A 26 -27.83 -3.58 14.72
C ARG A 26 -27.15 -4.23 13.53
N ARG A 27 -27.83 -5.16 12.86
CA ARG A 27 -27.31 -5.89 11.70
C ARG A 27 -26.93 -4.84 10.66
N GLY A 28 -25.62 -4.63 10.46
CA GLY A 28 -25.12 -3.71 9.45
C GLY A 28 -25.48 -4.19 8.04
N MET A 29 -25.31 -3.33 7.06
CA MET A 29 -25.52 -3.65 5.66
C MET A 29 -24.77 -4.94 5.28
N PRO A 30 -25.41 -5.95 4.66
CA PRO A 30 -24.76 -7.19 4.25
C PRO A 30 -23.73 -6.94 3.14
N LEU A 31 -22.69 -7.75 3.08
CA LEU A 31 -21.55 -7.55 2.18
C LEU A 31 -21.94 -7.38 0.69
N PRO A 32 -22.88 -8.16 0.12
CA PRO A 32 -23.31 -7.94 -1.26
C PRO A 32 -23.95 -6.56 -1.49
N ALA A 33 -24.65 -6.02 -0.49
CA ALA A 33 -25.25 -4.70 -0.59
C ALA A 33 -24.19 -3.59 -0.51
N ARG A 34 -23.15 -3.76 0.34
CA ARG A 34 -21.99 -2.82 0.40
C ARG A 34 -21.28 -2.76 -0.96
N ARG A 35 -21.03 -3.90 -1.59
CA ARG A 35 -20.43 -4.01 -2.92
C ARG A 35 -21.25 -3.31 -4.00
N ARG A 36 -22.56 -3.54 -4.00
CA ARG A 36 -23.48 -2.85 -4.94
C ARG A 36 -23.51 -1.34 -4.70
N CYS A 37 -23.50 -0.90 -3.45
CA CYS A 37 -23.46 0.51 -3.09
C CYS A 37 -22.18 1.18 -3.65
N VAL A 38 -21.01 0.59 -3.38
CA VAL A 38 -19.73 1.13 -3.86
C VAL A 38 -19.65 1.11 -5.39
N LEU A 39 -20.11 0.05 -6.03
CA LEU A 39 -20.18 -0.02 -7.49
C LEU A 39 -21.07 1.10 -8.05
N ALA A 40 -22.27 1.30 -7.50
CA ALA A 40 -23.20 2.35 -7.93
C ALA A 40 -22.61 3.76 -7.75
N LEU A 41 -21.97 4.02 -6.60
CA LEU A 41 -21.30 5.31 -6.31
C LEU A 41 -20.18 5.58 -7.30
N ASN A 42 -19.31 4.58 -7.56
CA ASN A 42 -18.23 4.74 -8.54
C ASN A 42 -18.76 4.94 -9.95
N THR A 43 -19.73 4.14 -10.39
CA THR A 43 -20.34 4.26 -11.71
C THR A 43 -20.99 5.63 -11.90
N ALA A 44 -21.75 6.09 -10.91
CA ALA A 44 -22.38 7.42 -10.95
C ALA A 44 -21.33 8.54 -11.02
N THR A 45 -20.24 8.44 -10.27
CA THR A 45 -19.14 9.42 -10.30
C THR A 45 -18.46 9.43 -11.67
N VAL A 46 -18.12 8.27 -12.20
CA VAL A 46 -17.46 8.15 -13.51
C VAL A 46 -18.37 8.71 -14.63
N ILE A 47 -19.65 8.32 -14.66
CA ILE A 47 -20.60 8.81 -15.66
C ILE A 47 -20.81 10.32 -15.52
N GLY A 48 -21.00 10.83 -14.29
CA GLY A 48 -21.22 12.26 -14.05
C GLY A 48 -20.04 13.12 -14.49
N LEU A 49 -18.81 12.72 -14.16
CA LEU A 49 -17.60 13.44 -14.56
C LEU A 49 -17.33 13.33 -16.06
N PHE A 50 -17.53 12.16 -16.65
CA PHE A 50 -17.40 11.99 -18.08
C PHE A 50 -18.41 12.86 -18.82
N TRP A 51 -19.66 12.88 -18.37
CA TRP A 51 -20.70 13.74 -18.93
C TRP A 51 -20.37 15.22 -18.79
N ALA A 52 -19.88 15.65 -17.63
CA ALA A 52 -19.45 17.03 -17.40
C ALA A 52 -18.33 17.43 -18.38
N MET A 53 -17.32 16.58 -18.59
CA MET A 53 -16.27 16.84 -19.58
C MET A 53 -16.80 16.84 -21.00
N TYR A 54 -17.69 15.91 -21.35
CA TYR A 54 -18.33 15.84 -22.66
C TYR A 54 -19.09 17.14 -22.98
N THR A 55 -19.86 17.69 -22.02
CA THR A 55 -20.62 18.92 -22.22
C THR A 55 -19.77 20.17 -22.41
N LEU A 56 -18.49 20.15 -22.03
CA LEU A 56 -17.55 21.24 -22.31
C LEU A 56 -17.14 21.28 -23.79
N PHE A 57 -17.08 20.12 -24.46
CA PHE A 57 -16.67 20.02 -25.87
C PHE A 57 -17.87 19.96 -26.84
N ALA A 58 -19.04 19.50 -26.40
CA ALA A 58 -20.21 19.27 -27.23
C ALA A 58 -20.71 20.49 -28.02
N PRO A 59 -20.64 21.77 -27.53
CA PRO A 59 -21.21 22.92 -28.23
C PRO A 59 -20.58 23.22 -29.57
N THR A 60 -19.30 22.87 -29.77
CA THR A 60 -18.57 23.12 -31.04
C THR A 60 -18.50 21.90 -31.95
N GLY A 61 -19.11 20.79 -31.54
CA GLY A 61 -18.88 19.48 -32.14
C GLY A 61 -17.57 18.85 -31.64
N ILE A 62 -17.55 17.53 -31.53
CA ILE A 62 -16.37 16.81 -30.98
C ILE A 62 -15.38 16.51 -32.11
N THR A 63 -14.22 17.12 -32.04
CA THR A 63 -13.09 16.84 -32.93
C THR A 63 -12.42 15.51 -32.53
N PHE A 64 -11.57 14.97 -33.41
CA PHE A 64 -10.80 13.76 -33.12
C PHE A 64 -9.91 13.94 -31.87
N GLY A 65 -9.27 15.11 -31.69
CA GLY A 65 -8.44 15.41 -30.51
C GLY A 65 -9.24 15.43 -29.22
N GLU A 66 -10.40 16.07 -29.19
CA GLU A 66 -11.31 16.10 -28.05
C GLU A 66 -11.88 14.70 -27.72
N GLY A 67 -12.18 13.91 -28.75
CA GLY A 67 -12.57 12.51 -28.58
C GLY A 67 -11.45 11.67 -27.94
N ALA A 68 -10.21 11.88 -28.35
CA ALA A 68 -9.05 11.24 -27.74
C ALA A 68 -8.82 11.71 -26.29
N MET A 69 -9.02 13.02 -26.00
CA MET A 69 -9.00 13.54 -24.62
C MET A 69 -10.09 12.90 -23.75
N LEU A 70 -11.30 12.76 -24.23
CA LEU A 70 -12.40 12.09 -23.52
C LEU A 70 -12.06 10.62 -23.23
N GLY A 71 -11.47 9.91 -24.19
CA GLY A 71 -11.01 8.54 -23.99
C GLY A 71 -9.90 8.43 -22.91
N ALA A 72 -8.90 9.30 -22.99
CA ALA A 72 -7.82 9.37 -22.01
C ALA A 72 -8.37 9.74 -20.61
N PHE A 73 -9.26 10.71 -20.54
CA PHE A 73 -9.92 11.11 -19.30
C PHE A 73 -10.71 9.95 -18.66
N LEU A 74 -11.49 9.22 -19.45
CA LEU A 74 -12.25 8.07 -18.97
C LEU A 74 -11.35 7.01 -18.31
N LEU A 75 -10.15 6.78 -18.83
CA LEU A 75 -9.20 5.82 -18.26
C LEU A 75 -8.66 6.25 -16.88
N THR A 76 -8.67 7.55 -16.56
CA THR A 76 -8.22 8.06 -15.26
C THR A 76 -9.30 7.97 -14.17
N LEU A 77 -10.57 8.05 -14.54
CA LEU A 77 -11.68 8.22 -13.61
C LEU A 77 -11.91 7.05 -12.63
N PRO A 78 -11.82 5.75 -13.03
CA PRO A 78 -12.11 4.66 -12.12
C PRO A 78 -11.18 4.63 -10.91
N TRP A 79 -9.88 4.91 -11.11
CA TRP A 79 -8.90 4.96 -10.02
C TRP A 79 -9.14 6.16 -9.09
N LEU A 80 -9.43 7.33 -9.63
CA LEU A 80 -9.76 8.52 -8.85
C LEU A 80 -11.06 8.31 -8.04
N SER A 81 -12.08 7.76 -8.67
CA SER A 81 -13.38 7.53 -8.03
C SER A 81 -13.29 6.53 -6.88
N ILE A 82 -12.60 5.40 -7.05
CA ILE A 82 -12.45 4.42 -5.96
C ILE A 82 -11.64 5.00 -4.80
N GLY A 83 -10.64 5.84 -5.07
CA GLY A 83 -9.87 6.57 -4.06
C GLY A 83 -10.75 7.49 -3.22
N LEU A 84 -11.65 8.26 -3.85
CA LEU A 84 -12.64 9.09 -3.18
C LEU A 84 -13.52 8.26 -2.25
N TRP A 85 -14.19 7.24 -2.79
CA TRP A 85 -15.19 6.52 -2.01
C TRP A 85 -14.59 5.66 -0.90
N ASN A 86 -13.39 5.09 -1.09
CA ASN A 86 -12.68 4.43 -0.01
C ASN A 86 -12.39 5.39 1.14
N SER A 87 -11.87 6.57 0.85
CA SER A 87 -11.50 7.54 1.89
C SER A 87 -12.70 8.15 2.59
N VAL A 88 -13.75 8.50 1.85
CA VAL A 88 -15.00 9.04 2.43
C VAL A 88 -15.70 8.01 3.32
N LEU A 89 -15.88 6.78 2.82
CA LEU A 89 -16.49 5.71 3.60
C LEU A 89 -15.67 5.37 4.84
N GLY A 90 -14.35 5.36 4.72
CA GLY A 90 -13.46 5.11 5.85
C GLY A 90 -13.54 6.20 6.91
N LEU A 91 -13.53 7.48 6.52
CA LEU A 91 -13.74 8.60 7.44
C LEU A 91 -15.10 8.48 8.16
N LEU A 92 -16.17 8.20 7.43
CA LEU A 92 -17.51 8.03 8.01
C LEU A 92 -17.56 6.86 9.00
N LEU A 93 -16.89 5.75 8.68
CA LEU A 93 -16.80 4.59 9.57
C LEU A 93 -16.03 4.93 10.85
N ASP A 94 -14.91 5.63 10.72
CA ASP A 94 -14.10 6.04 11.86
C ASP A 94 -14.84 7.03 12.77
N LEU A 95 -15.47 8.06 12.19
CA LEU A 95 -16.28 9.04 12.95
C LEU A 95 -17.46 8.39 13.68
N ARG A 96 -18.06 7.35 13.07
CA ARG A 96 -19.21 6.66 13.65
C ARG A 96 -18.85 5.62 14.70
N HIS A 97 -17.73 4.94 14.56
CA HIS A 97 -17.39 3.76 15.35
C HIS A 97 -16.09 3.92 16.17
N GLY A 98 -15.28 4.94 15.90
CA GLY A 98 -14.03 5.20 16.62
C GLY A 98 -13.08 3.99 16.61
N ALA A 99 -12.62 3.57 17.79
CA ALA A 99 -11.77 2.40 17.96
C ALA A 99 -12.42 1.08 17.50
N GLY A 100 -13.76 0.99 17.46
CA GLY A 100 -14.48 -0.18 16.97
C GLY A 100 -14.62 -0.27 15.45
N ALA A 101 -14.08 0.69 14.69
CA ALA A 101 -14.21 0.71 13.23
C ALA A 101 -13.54 -0.50 12.56
N ALA A 102 -12.34 -0.91 13.03
CA ALA A 102 -11.63 -2.07 12.53
C ALA A 102 -12.44 -3.37 12.72
N ALA A 103 -13.01 -3.58 13.91
CA ALA A 103 -13.87 -4.72 14.20
C ALA A 103 -15.16 -4.73 13.34
N ARG A 104 -15.61 -3.55 12.90
CA ARG A 104 -16.77 -3.43 12.02
C ARG A 104 -16.51 -3.92 10.60
N VAL A 105 -15.31 -3.77 10.10
CA VAL A 105 -14.90 -4.21 8.75
C VAL A 105 -14.30 -5.61 8.76
N THR A 106 -13.63 -5.98 9.85
CA THR A 106 -13.03 -7.31 10.07
C THR A 106 -13.54 -7.90 11.39
N PRO A 107 -14.76 -8.50 11.41
CA PRO A 107 -15.39 -8.99 12.64
C PRO A 107 -14.61 -10.11 13.35
N ALA A 108 -13.67 -10.78 12.66
CA ALA A 108 -12.82 -11.81 13.24
C ALA A 108 -12.03 -11.31 14.46
N ILE A 109 -11.69 -10.02 14.52
CA ILE A 109 -10.99 -9.39 15.66
C ILE A 109 -11.75 -9.59 16.98
N THR A 110 -13.09 -9.57 16.93
CA THR A 110 -13.91 -9.71 18.15
C THR A 110 -13.99 -11.13 18.70
N ARG A 111 -13.37 -12.10 18.01
CA ARG A 111 -13.31 -13.50 18.45
C ARG A 111 -12.21 -13.76 19.46
N VAL A 112 -11.29 -12.81 19.61
CA VAL A 112 -10.14 -12.93 20.51
C VAL A 112 -10.15 -11.83 21.56
N ARG A 113 -9.63 -12.16 22.76
CA ARG A 113 -9.48 -11.23 23.89
C ARG A 113 -8.06 -10.72 24.04
N GLY A 114 -7.07 -11.42 23.42
CA GLY A 114 -5.67 -11.04 23.42
C GLY A 114 -4.80 -11.89 24.38
N ASP A 115 -5.39 -12.79 25.15
CA ASP A 115 -4.70 -13.67 26.10
C ASP A 115 -4.74 -15.16 25.70
N GLU A 116 -5.40 -15.49 24.59
CA GLU A 116 -5.51 -16.87 24.12
C GLU A 116 -4.14 -17.50 23.84
N PRO A 117 -3.97 -18.78 24.16
CA PRO A 117 -2.72 -19.48 23.92
C PRO A 117 -2.43 -19.65 22.44
N ILE A 118 -1.17 -19.47 22.07
CA ILE A 118 -0.68 -19.80 20.73
C ILE A 118 -0.35 -21.30 20.67
N THR A 119 -1.13 -22.03 19.91
CA THR A 119 -0.96 -23.49 19.71
C THR A 119 -0.33 -23.82 18.37
N ALA A 120 -0.50 -22.94 17.37
CA ALA A 120 0.05 -23.09 16.04
C ALA A 120 1.58 -22.96 16.02
N ARG A 121 2.22 -23.57 15.03
CA ARG A 121 3.65 -23.39 14.70
C ARG A 121 3.75 -22.33 13.60
N ILE A 122 4.66 -21.37 13.77
CA ILE A 122 4.80 -20.22 12.91
C ILE A 122 6.23 -20.17 12.34
N ALA A 123 6.35 -20.09 11.01
CA ALA A 123 7.60 -19.79 10.33
C ALA A 123 7.64 -18.30 9.97
N VAL A 124 8.54 -17.53 10.59
CA VAL A 124 8.84 -16.16 10.19
C VAL A 124 9.89 -16.23 9.09
N VAL A 125 9.57 -15.73 7.90
CA VAL A 125 10.44 -15.87 6.71
C VAL A 125 10.85 -14.50 6.17
N MET A 126 12.15 -14.32 5.93
CA MET A 126 12.70 -13.08 5.36
C MET A 126 13.50 -13.41 4.09
N PRO A 127 12.91 -13.21 2.90
CA PRO A 127 13.65 -13.29 1.65
C PRO A 127 14.62 -12.12 1.50
N LEU A 128 15.90 -12.41 1.19
CA LEU A 128 16.94 -11.41 0.97
C LEU A 128 17.55 -11.55 -0.43
N ARG A 129 17.92 -10.42 -1.04
CA ARG A 129 18.65 -10.39 -2.30
C ARG A 129 19.54 -9.16 -2.43
N ASN A 130 20.84 -9.32 -2.11
CA ASN A 130 21.84 -8.22 -2.14
C ASN A 130 21.41 -7.00 -1.29
N GLU A 131 20.66 -7.25 -0.21
CA GLU A 131 20.26 -6.25 0.78
C GLU A 131 21.41 -6.06 1.80
N ASP A 132 21.32 -5.04 2.66
CA ASP A 132 22.23 -4.87 3.79
C ASP A 132 21.98 -5.95 4.86
N PRO A 133 22.91 -6.89 5.08
CA PRO A 133 22.71 -7.96 6.05
C PRO A 133 22.66 -7.46 7.50
N ASP A 134 23.35 -6.37 7.81
CA ASP A 134 23.40 -5.81 9.16
C ASP A 134 22.03 -5.26 9.57
N ALA A 135 21.39 -4.53 8.67
CA ALA A 135 20.07 -3.96 8.93
C ALA A 135 18.97 -5.02 8.91
N SER A 136 18.92 -5.86 7.88
CA SER A 136 17.82 -6.82 7.70
C SER A 136 17.82 -7.91 8.78
N ILE A 137 18.98 -8.48 9.11
CA ILE A 137 19.08 -9.52 10.14
C ILE A 137 18.85 -8.92 11.53
N ALA A 138 19.27 -7.68 11.79
CA ALA A 138 19.00 -7.01 13.06
C ALA A 138 17.49 -6.82 13.30
N ARG A 139 16.70 -6.49 12.27
CA ARG A 139 15.23 -6.38 12.37
C ARG A 139 14.57 -7.71 12.72
N LEU A 140 14.96 -8.77 12.02
CA LEU A 140 14.44 -10.11 12.28
C LEU A 140 14.81 -10.61 13.68
N ARG A 141 16.04 -10.33 14.11
CA ARG A 141 16.54 -10.64 15.46
C ARG A 141 15.76 -9.89 16.54
N ARG A 142 15.44 -8.60 16.34
CA ARG A 142 14.62 -7.83 17.29
C ARG A 142 13.27 -8.49 17.50
N LEU A 143 12.58 -8.88 16.43
CA LEU A 143 11.30 -9.59 16.56
C LEU A 143 11.46 -10.91 17.32
N GLU A 144 12.54 -11.67 17.06
CA GLU A 144 12.84 -12.90 17.84
C GLU A 144 13.04 -12.60 19.31
N GLU A 145 13.83 -11.57 19.65
CA GLU A 145 14.11 -11.17 21.03
C GLU A 145 12.82 -10.76 21.77
N GLU A 146 11.91 -10.02 21.13
CA GLU A 146 10.62 -9.66 21.72
C GLU A 146 9.70 -10.89 21.89
N LEU A 147 9.60 -11.76 20.87
CA LEU A 147 8.80 -12.98 20.96
C LEU A 147 9.34 -13.97 22.00
N ALA A 148 10.65 -13.96 22.24
CA ALA A 148 11.29 -14.78 23.27
C ALA A 148 10.85 -14.42 24.71
N LEU A 149 10.37 -13.19 24.93
CA LEU A 149 9.78 -12.78 26.20
C LEU A 149 8.37 -13.35 26.41
N SER A 150 7.74 -13.87 25.36
CA SER A 150 6.41 -14.46 25.44
C SER A 150 6.47 -15.94 25.85
N PRO A 151 5.41 -16.47 26.50
CA PRO A 151 5.30 -17.90 26.79
C PRO A 151 5.30 -18.80 25.54
N TRP A 152 5.17 -18.21 24.35
CA TRP A 152 4.97 -18.89 23.08
C TRP A 152 6.24 -18.94 22.23
N ALA A 153 7.41 -18.53 22.73
CA ALA A 153 8.69 -18.49 22.02
C ALA A 153 8.98 -19.76 21.21
N GLY A 154 8.77 -20.93 21.81
CA GLY A 154 8.99 -22.23 21.16
C GLY A 154 8.03 -22.58 20.01
N ARG A 155 7.06 -21.71 19.69
CA ARG A 155 6.17 -21.88 18.55
C ARG A 155 6.69 -21.22 17.26
N PHE A 156 7.76 -20.43 17.37
CA PHE A 156 8.32 -19.66 16.27
C PHE A 156 9.62 -20.26 15.76
N SER A 157 9.77 -20.26 14.44
CA SER A 157 11.04 -20.50 13.74
C SER A 157 11.34 -19.35 12.79
N PHE A 158 12.61 -18.99 12.65
CA PHE A 158 13.07 -17.84 11.88
C PHE A 158 13.92 -18.33 10.70
N HIS A 159 13.56 -17.88 9.49
CA HIS A 159 14.16 -18.38 8.27
C HIS A 159 14.62 -17.22 7.39
N VAL A 160 15.93 -17.09 7.22
CA VAL A 160 16.54 -16.19 6.24
C VAL A 160 16.66 -16.95 4.92
N LEU A 161 15.93 -16.49 3.90
CA LEU A 161 15.83 -17.13 2.58
C LEU A 161 16.60 -16.29 1.55
N SER A 162 17.89 -16.58 1.35
CA SER A 162 18.76 -15.76 0.53
C SER A 162 18.71 -16.13 -0.96
N ASP A 163 18.50 -15.10 -1.80
CA ASP A 163 18.68 -15.08 -3.26
C ASP A 163 19.89 -14.22 -3.66
N THR A 164 20.75 -13.92 -2.70
CA THR A 164 21.92 -13.03 -2.89
C THR A 164 22.93 -13.67 -3.82
N ASN A 165 23.26 -12.98 -4.91
CA ASN A 165 24.24 -13.41 -5.90
C ASN A 165 25.62 -12.74 -5.71
N ASP A 166 25.72 -11.65 -4.95
CA ASP A 166 26.98 -11.09 -4.50
C ASP A 166 27.62 -11.98 -3.44
N ALA A 167 28.80 -12.50 -3.71
CA ALA A 167 29.49 -13.43 -2.80
C ALA A 167 29.92 -12.76 -1.48
N GLY A 168 30.30 -11.47 -1.51
CA GLY A 168 30.71 -10.73 -0.32
C GLY A 168 29.53 -10.46 0.61
N ILE A 169 28.36 -10.11 0.06
CA ILE A 169 27.13 -9.93 0.82
C ILE A 169 26.67 -11.27 1.40
N ALA A 170 26.69 -12.35 0.60
CA ALA A 170 26.27 -13.65 1.07
C ALA A 170 27.11 -14.19 2.24
N LEU A 171 28.44 -14.00 2.20
CA LEU A 171 29.30 -14.35 3.32
C LEU A 171 28.97 -13.54 4.59
N LYS A 172 28.61 -12.26 4.45
CA LYS A 172 28.16 -11.44 5.58
C LYS A 172 26.82 -11.94 6.13
N GLU A 173 25.86 -12.29 5.27
CA GLU A 173 24.57 -12.88 5.70
C GLU A 173 24.83 -14.14 6.54
N GLU A 174 25.64 -15.09 6.04
CA GLU A 174 26.00 -16.32 6.75
C GLU A 174 26.63 -16.04 8.10
N ALA A 175 27.62 -15.12 8.14
CA ALA A 175 28.31 -14.74 9.37
C ALA A 175 27.35 -14.13 10.40
N ARG A 176 26.45 -13.22 9.97
CA ARG A 176 25.47 -12.60 10.87
C ARG A 176 24.45 -13.58 11.42
N VAL A 177 23.94 -14.49 10.59
CA VAL A 177 23.02 -15.53 11.06
C VAL A 177 23.72 -16.52 11.97
N ALA A 178 24.99 -16.90 11.69
CA ALA A 178 25.78 -17.75 12.58
C ALA A 178 26.01 -17.09 13.94
N GLN A 179 26.34 -15.78 13.96
CA GLN A 179 26.47 -15.00 15.20
C GLN A 179 25.15 -14.94 15.97
N TRP A 180 24.03 -14.71 15.30
CA TRP A 180 22.71 -14.69 15.91
C TRP A 180 22.37 -16.06 16.52
N ARG A 181 22.55 -17.15 15.78
CA ARG A 181 22.33 -18.52 16.25
C ARG A 181 23.17 -18.87 17.48
N SER A 182 24.46 -18.48 17.51
CA SER A 182 25.32 -18.73 18.65
C SER A 182 24.92 -17.93 19.90
N SER A 183 24.39 -16.73 19.74
CA SER A 183 23.91 -15.88 20.85
C SER A 183 22.52 -16.28 21.36
N ARG A 184 21.76 -17.07 20.60
CA ARG A 184 20.37 -17.47 20.89
C ARG A 184 20.17 -18.99 20.69
N PRO A 185 20.84 -19.86 21.49
CA PRO A 185 20.87 -21.31 21.27
C PRO A 185 19.50 -22.00 21.43
N LEU A 186 18.54 -21.37 22.08
CA LEU A 186 17.17 -21.89 22.24
C LEU A 186 16.23 -21.48 21.09
N ALA A 187 16.61 -20.52 20.26
CA ALA A 187 15.81 -20.08 19.13
C ALA A 187 16.06 -20.97 17.90
N THR A 188 14.99 -21.26 17.17
CA THR A 188 15.07 -22.03 15.92
C THR A 188 15.34 -21.06 14.77
N ILE A 189 16.60 -20.98 14.33
CA ILE A 189 17.08 -20.02 13.32
C ILE A 189 17.70 -20.80 12.16
N HIS A 190 17.26 -20.53 10.95
CA HIS A 190 17.73 -21.17 9.73
C HIS A 190 18.20 -20.13 8.71
N TYR A 191 19.25 -20.48 7.96
CA TYR A 191 19.71 -19.76 6.78
C TYR A 191 19.75 -20.72 5.61
N ARG A 192 19.13 -20.33 4.51
CA ARG A 192 19.17 -21.08 3.26
C ARG A 192 19.48 -20.11 2.13
N ARG A 193 20.51 -20.43 1.35
CA ARG A 193 20.84 -19.71 0.13
C ARG A 193 20.61 -20.64 -1.07
N ARG A 194 19.91 -20.12 -2.07
CA ARG A 194 19.77 -20.81 -3.36
C ARG A 194 20.59 -20.10 -4.44
N THR A 195 21.02 -20.83 -5.46
CA THR A 195 21.81 -20.33 -6.59
C THR A 195 20.94 -19.93 -7.77
N ASP A 196 19.78 -20.56 -7.91
CA ASP A 196 18.78 -20.25 -8.94
C ASP A 196 17.68 -19.37 -8.34
N ASN A 197 17.56 -18.14 -8.85
CA ASN A 197 16.56 -17.17 -8.40
C ASN A 197 15.24 -17.29 -9.19
N ALA A 198 14.87 -18.50 -9.64
CA ALA A 198 13.65 -18.75 -10.38
C ALA A 198 12.42 -18.25 -9.58
N GLY A 199 11.59 -17.43 -10.23
CA GLY A 199 10.38 -16.88 -9.61
C GLY A 199 10.64 -15.80 -8.55
N TYR A 200 11.88 -15.34 -8.36
CA TYR A 200 12.26 -14.28 -7.41
C TYR A 200 11.77 -14.57 -5.97
N LYS A 201 11.32 -13.56 -5.22
CA LYS A 201 10.77 -13.68 -3.85
C LYS A 201 9.69 -14.76 -3.75
N ALA A 202 8.69 -14.75 -4.63
CA ALA A 202 7.61 -15.72 -4.62
C ALA A 202 8.11 -17.16 -4.85
N GLY A 203 9.06 -17.33 -5.78
CA GLY A 203 9.69 -18.64 -6.03
C GLY A 203 10.52 -19.12 -4.83
N ASN A 204 11.21 -18.21 -4.13
CA ASN A 204 11.98 -18.54 -2.93
C ASN A 204 11.06 -19.03 -1.79
N ILE A 205 9.97 -18.31 -1.55
CA ILE A 205 8.96 -18.70 -0.55
C ILE A 205 8.30 -20.03 -0.96
N ALA A 206 7.93 -20.19 -2.23
CA ALA A 206 7.31 -21.43 -2.72
C ALA A 206 8.21 -22.65 -2.48
N GLU A 207 9.50 -22.55 -2.81
CA GLU A 207 10.47 -23.61 -2.56
C GLU A 207 10.62 -23.91 -1.06
N PHE A 208 10.67 -22.87 -0.21
CA PHE A 208 10.70 -23.04 1.24
C PHE A 208 9.47 -23.80 1.76
N LEU A 209 8.28 -23.42 1.31
CA LEU A 209 7.04 -24.05 1.77
C LEU A 209 6.91 -25.55 1.37
N HIS A 210 7.67 -26.00 0.39
CA HIS A 210 7.75 -27.42 0.01
C HIS A 210 8.89 -28.16 0.73
N SER A 211 9.77 -27.45 1.46
CA SER A 211 10.83 -28.09 2.25
C SER A 211 10.30 -28.61 3.59
N PRO A 212 11.04 -29.49 4.29
CA PRO A 212 10.68 -29.95 5.63
C PRO A 212 10.57 -28.80 6.65
N GLU A 213 11.42 -27.79 6.53
CA GLU A 213 11.44 -26.62 7.41
C GLU A 213 10.23 -25.69 7.21
N GLY A 214 9.59 -25.75 6.02
CA GLY A 214 8.38 -25.02 5.68
C GLY A 214 7.08 -25.63 6.22
N GLN A 215 7.14 -26.72 6.99
CA GLN A 215 5.98 -27.43 7.55
C GLN A 215 5.48 -26.76 8.85
N SER A 216 4.94 -25.55 8.72
CA SER A 216 4.31 -24.77 9.79
C SER A 216 2.81 -24.64 9.56
N ASP A 217 2.04 -24.27 10.61
CA ASP A 217 0.61 -24.01 10.46
C ASP A 217 0.36 -22.66 9.78
N PHE A 218 1.20 -21.68 10.14
CA PHE A 218 1.23 -20.35 9.55
C PHE A 218 2.65 -19.95 9.16
N PHE A 219 2.77 -19.11 8.15
CA PHE A 219 4.00 -18.39 7.89
C PHE A 219 3.75 -16.89 7.84
N LEU A 220 4.78 -16.11 8.19
CA LEU A 220 4.77 -14.65 8.24
C LEU A 220 5.93 -14.15 7.39
N PRO A 221 5.66 -13.67 6.15
CA PRO A 221 6.70 -13.08 5.31
C PRO A 221 6.99 -11.64 5.76
N LEU A 222 8.28 -11.34 5.89
CA LEU A 222 8.82 -10.00 6.14
C LEU A 222 9.76 -9.63 4.99
N ASP A 223 9.68 -8.41 4.49
CA ASP A 223 10.70 -7.89 3.59
C ASP A 223 11.95 -7.45 4.38
N ALA A 224 13.06 -7.27 3.70
CA ALA A 224 14.32 -6.84 4.32
C ALA A 224 14.21 -5.52 5.10
N ASP A 225 13.23 -4.70 4.78
CA ASP A 225 12.89 -3.41 5.38
C ASP A 225 11.68 -3.44 6.31
N SER A 226 11.07 -4.60 6.49
CA SER A 226 9.91 -4.77 7.38
C SER A 226 10.32 -4.83 8.85
N GLU A 227 9.55 -4.16 9.70
CA GLU A 227 9.60 -4.32 11.16
C GLU A 227 8.20 -4.62 11.69
N MET A 228 8.10 -5.58 12.61
CA MET A 228 6.87 -5.88 13.34
C MET A 228 7.16 -6.10 14.82
N GLY A 229 6.32 -5.58 15.70
CA GLY A 229 6.36 -5.88 17.13
C GLY A 229 5.70 -7.22 17.47
N ALA A 230 6.19 -7.86 18.52
CA ALA A 230 5.70 -9.17 18.96
C ALA A 230 4.19 -9.18 19.26
N GLU A 231 3.66 -8.12 19.89
CA GLU A 231 2.23 -8.04 20.21
C GLU A 231 1.35 -8.06 18.97
N THR A 232 1.76 -7.31 17.92
CA THR A 232 1.06 -7.32 16.63
C THR A 232 1.06 -8.72 16.02
N VAL A 233 2.21 -9.39 16.00
CA VAL A 233 2.33 -10.76 15.47
C VAL A 233 1.45 -11.74 16.26
N LEU A 234 1.51 -11.72 17.59
CA LEU A 234 0.69 -12.58 18.44
C LEU A 234 -0.81 -12.33 18.26
N HIS A 235 -1.21 -11.05 18.10
CA HIS A 235 -2.61 -10.70 17.85
C HIS A 235 -3.11 -11.27 16.50
N LEU A 236 -2.35 -11.07 15.42
CA LEU A 236 -2.68 -11.64 14.10
C LEU A 236 -2.83 -13.16 14.16
N ILE A 237 -1.92 -13.85 14.84
CA ILE A 237 -1.96 -15.32 14.97
C ILE A 237 -3.19 -15.77 15.75
N ARG A 238 -3.55 -15.10 16.86
CA ARG A 238 -4.75 -15.42 17.63
C ARG A 238 -6.02 -15.29 16.78
N VAL A 239 -6.13 -14.18 16.00
CA VAL A 239 -7.25 -13.98 15.08
C VAL A 239 -7.31 -15.09 14.03
N MET A 240 -6.16 -15.48 13.47
CA MET A 240 -6.07 -16.56 12.48
C MET A 240 -6.42 -17.93 13.08
N GLN A 241 -6.01 -18.23 14.31
CA GLN A 241 -6.39 -19.46 15.02
C GLN A 241 -7.90 -19.53 15.30
N ALA A 242 -8.48 -18.41 15.73
CA ALA A 242 -9.92 -18.31 16.00
C ALA A 242 -10.79 -18.26 14.75
N SER A 243 -10.19 -18.16 13.54
CA SER A 243 -10.88 -17.94 12.27
C SER A 243 -10.35 -18.86 11.16
N PRO A 244 -10.72 -20.16 11.17
CA PRO A 244 -10.19 -21.14 10.20
C PRO A 244 -10.56 -20.82 8.74
N GLU A 245 -11.58 -20.02 8.50
CA GLU A 245 -11.98 -19.53 7.18
C GLU A 245 -11.01 -18.50 6.59
N ILE A 246 -10.19 -17.84 7.42
CA ILE A 246 -9.22 -16.85 6.96
C ILE A 246 -7.93 -17.56 6.51
N GLY A 247 -7.56 -17.36 5.25
CA GLY A 247 -6.32 -17.84 4.66
C GLY A 247 -5.18 -16.85 4.78
N MET A 248 -5.48 -15.53 4.74
CA MET A 248 -4.52 -14.43 4.87
C MET A 248 -5.10 -13.31 5.71
N LEU A 249 -4.31 -12.80 6.66
CA LEU A 249 -4.65 -11.64 7.48
C LEU A 249 -3.52 -10.62 7.41
N GLN A 250 -3.77 -9.52 6.69
CA GLN A 250 -2.84 -8.42 6.48
C GLN A 250 -2.94 -7.41 7.62
N SER A 251 -1.82 -6.99 8.21
CA SER A 251 -1.76 -5.83 9.11
C SER A 251 -1.78 -4.51 8.33
N LEU A 252 -2.14 -3.41 8.98
CA LEU A 252 -1.95 -2.07 8.41
C LEU A 252 -0.47 -1.70 8.55
N VAL A 253 0.23 -1.59 7.42
CA VAL A 253 1.66 -1.24 7.41
C VAL A 253 1.81 0.27 7.35
N THR A 254 2.67 0.81 8.20
CA THR A 254 3.04 2.24 8.24
C THR A 254 4.53 2.41 7.98
N GLY A 255 4.96 3.64 7.68
CA GLY A 255 6.38 3.89 7.41
C GLY A 255 7.20 4.04 8.69
N LEU A 256 8.45 3.58 8.67
CA LEU A 256 9.43 3.81 9.73
C LEU A 256 9.87 5.28 9.77
N PRO A 257 10.15 5.85 10.96
CA PRO A 257 10.71 7.19 11.08
C PRO A 257 11.95 7.39 10.22
N SER A 258 12.03 8.51 9.55
CA SER A 258 13.15 8.86 8.66
C SER A 258 13.73 10.24 8.96
N ARG A 259 15.04 10.40 8.70
CA ARG A 259 15.72 11.69 8.77
C ARG A 259 15.74 12.44 7.44
N ASN A 260 15.37 11.80 6.34
CA ASN A 260 15.37 12.35 5.00
C ASN A 260 14.09 13.15 4.71
N PHE A 261 14.19 14.37 4.19
CA PHE A 261 13.02 15.22 3.91
C PHE A 261 12.05 14.58 2.92
N PHE A 262 12.55 13.99 1.81
CA PHE A 262 11.70 13.34 0.82
C PHE A 262 10.87 12.22 1.46
N THR A 263 11.55 11.35 2.22
CA THR A 263 10.90 10.23 2.91
C THR A 263 9.89 10.72 3.94
N ARG A 264 10.23 11.74 4.75
CA ARG A 264 9.32 12.32 5.75
C ARG A 264 8.06 12.91 5.13
N ALA A 265 8.20 13.67 4.03
CA ALA A 265 7.06 14.25 3.31
C ALA A 265 6.16 13.15 2.73
N PHE A 266 6.75 12.17 2.03
CA PHE A 266 6.04 11.02 1.48
C PHE A 266 5.30 10.22 2.57
N GLN A 267 6.00 9.92 3.65
CA GLN A 267 5.51 9.10 4.75
C GLN A 267 4.40 9.81 5.54
N PHE A 268 4.50 11.12 5.75
CA PHE A 268 3.44 11.89 6.39
C PHE A 268 2.12 11.77 5.61
N GLY A 269 2.18 11.93 4.27
CA GLY A 269 1.00 11.75 3.41
C GLY A 269 0.43 10.33 3.44
N MET A 270 1.31 9.31 3.41
CA MET A 270 0.91 7.92 3.53
C MET A 270 0.28 7.64 4.90
N ARG A 271 0.91 8.08 5.99
CA ARG A 271 0.53 7.76 7.36
C ARG A 271 -0.87 8.25 7.74
N HIS A 272 -1.21 9.50 7.44
CA HIS A 272 -2.55 10.01 7.75
C HIS A 272 -3.63 9.48 6.80
N GLY A 273 -3.29 9.15 5.53
CA GLY A 273 -4.26 8.67 4.53
C GLY A 273 -4.60 7.18 4.64
N MET A 274 -3.67 6.35 5.12
CA MET A 274 -3.79 4.89 5.11
C MET A 274 -5.00 4.37 5.88
N ARG A 275 -5.27 4.89 7.08
CA ARG A 275 -6.34 4.38 7.94
C ARG A 275 -7.71 4.57 7.32
N SER A 276 -8.05 5.79 6.88
CA SER A 276 -9.35 6.06 6.26
C SER A 276 -9.53 5.26 4.98
N TYR A 277 -8.52 5.24 4.11
CA TYR A 277 -8.56 4.47 2.87
C TYR A 277 -8.76 2.97 3.13
N THR A 278 -8.01 2.40 4.06
CA THR A 278 -8.06 0.96 4.38
C THR A 278 -9.40 0.57 5.02
N LEU A 279 -9.94 1.39 5.94
CA LEU A 279 -11.25 1.14 6.52
C LEU A 279 -12.36 1.11 5.46
N GLY A 280 -12.35 2.08 4.55
CA GLY A 280 -13.36 2.13 3.48
C GLY A 280 -13.22 1.00 2.48
N SER A 281 -11.99 0.69 2.06
CA SER A 281 -11.75 -0.44 1.16
C SER A 281 -12.12 -1.77 1.80
N ALA A 282 -11.72 -2.02 3.05
CA ALA A 282 -12.06 -3.22 3.80
C ALA A 282 -13.58 -3.39 4.00
N TRP A 283 -14.33 -2.28 4.10
CA TRP A 283 -15.77 -2.33 4.30
C TRP A 283 -16.52 -3.00 3.15
N TRP A 284 -16.12 -2.77 1.91
CA TRP A 284 -16.79 -3.38 0.75
C TRP A 284 -16.05 -4.59 0.19
N GLN A 285 -14.72 -4.62 0.27
CA GLN A 285 -13.94 -5.78 -0.15
C GLN A 285 -14.26 -6.99 0.73
N GLY A 286 -14.35 -6.77 2.04
CA GLY A 286 -14.74 -7.78 3.01
C GLY A 286 -13.80 -8.98 2.99
N ASP A 287 -14.31 -10.12 2.50
CA ASP A 287 -13.57 -11.37 2.38
C ASP A 287 -12.56 -11.44 1.22
N CYS A 288 -12.50 -10.39 0.39
CA CYS A 288 -11.54 -10.20 -0.70
C CYS A 288 -10.57 -9.05 -0.35
N GLY A 289 -9.94 -9.09 0.82
CA GLY A 289 -8.98 -8.08 1.26
C GLY A 289 -7.70 -8.06 0.44
N PRO A 290 -6.83 -7.06 0.68
CA PRO A 290 -5.52 -6.96 0.02
C PRO A 290 -4.51 -7.95 0.62
N ASN A 291 -3.47 -8.24 -0.16
CA ASN A 291 -2.19 -8.77 0.29
C ASN A 291 -1.10 -7.81 -0.24
N TRP A 292 -0.22 -7.34 0.63
CA TRP A 292 0.89 -6.46 0.29
C TRP A 292 2.24 -7.18 0.25
N GLY A 293 2.21 -8.52 0.45
CA GLY A 293 3.36 -9.40 0.30
C GLY A 293 4.27 -9.52 1.52
N HIS A 294 4.03 -8.71 2.56
CA HIS A 294 4.79 -8.72 3.80
C HIS A 294 3.94 -8.24 4.98
N ASN A 295 4.41 -8.46 6.20
CA ASN A 295 3.73 -8.05 7.44
C ASN A 295 2.30 -8.60 7.54
N LEU A 296 2.12 -9.87 7.17
CA LEU A 296 0.83 -10.57 7.24
C LEU A 296 1.03 -12.00 7.71
N VAL A 297 -0.02 -12.60 8.25
CA VAL A 297 -0.02 -14.02 8.61
C VAL A 297 -0.80 -14.80 7.54
N ILE A 298 -0.19 -15.85 7.02
CA ILE A 298 -0.73 -16.69 5.96
C ILE A 298 -0.85 -18.13 6.45
N ARG A 299 -1.97 -18.77 6.17
CA ARG A 299 -2.18 -20.20 6.42
C ARG A 299 -1.38 -21.02 5.42
N THR A 300 -0.44 -21.83 5.91
CA THR A 300 0.58 -22.48 5.09
C THR A 300 0.00 -23.49 4.09
N THR A 301 -0.81 -24.42 4.55
CA THR A 301 -1.34 -25.50 3.70
C THR A 301 -2.17 -24.98 2.53
N PRO A 302 -3.20 -24.13 2.74
CA PRO A 302 -3.95 -23.57 1.60
C PRO A 302 -3.10 -22.76 0.65
N PHE A 303 -2.10 -22.03 1.16
CA PHE A 303 -1.21 -21.25 0.30
C PHE A 303 -0.37 -22.15 -0.59
N ARG A 304 0.26 -23.17 -0.01
CA ARG A 304 1.07 -24.16 -0.74
C ARG A 304 0.28 -24.92 -1.80
N GLU A 305 -0.97 -25.26 -1.52
CA GLU A 305 -1.81 -26.06 -2.42
C GLU A 305 -2.47 -25.21 -3.53
N HIS A 306 -2.76 -23.94 -3.29
CA HIS A 306 -3.63 -23.17 -4.17
C HIS A 306 -3.05 -21.84 -4.67
N CYS A 307 -1.98 -21.32 -4.04
CA CYS A 307 -1.46 -19.99 -4.36
C CYS A 307 -0.14 -20.00 -5.12
N MET A 308 0.31 -21.18 -5.61
CA MET A 308 1.50 -21.25 -6.46
C MET A 308 1.25 -20.51 -7.78
N LEU A 309 2.20 -19.65 -8.13
CA LEU A 309 2.04 -18.74 -9.26
C LEU A 309 2.34 -19.45 -10.59
N PRO A 310 1.49 -19.29 -11.61
CA PRO A 310 1.78 -19.80 -12.94
C PRO A 310 2.86 -18.95 -13.63
N LEU A 311 3.67 -19.57 -14.48
CA LEU A 311 4.48 -18.84 -15.45
C LEU A 311 3.57 -18.32 -16.56
N LEU A 312 3.64 -17.01 -16.83
CA LEU A 312 2.85 -16.40 -17.90
C LEU A 312 3.45 -16.76 -19.27
N PRO A 313 2.63 -17.31 -20.19
CA PRO A 313 3.11 -17.79 -21.49
C PRO A 313 3.59 -16.64 -22.38
N GLY A 314 4.44 -16.95 -23.38
CA GLY A 314 4.91 -16.02 -24.39
C GLY A 314 6.31 -15.46 -24.16
N ARG A 315 6.75 -14.53 -25.03
CA ARG A 315 8.10 -13.93 -25.03
C ARG A 315 8.10 -12.41 -24.81
N GLY A 316 6.93 -11.79 -24.67
CA GLY A 316 6.81 -10.35 -24.50
C GLY A 316 7.17 -9.86 -23.08
N PRO A 317 7.20 -8.55 -22.82
CA PRO A 317 7.56 -7.96 -21.52
C PRO A 317 6.58 -8.32 -20.39
N LEU A 318 5.35 -8.71 -20.73
CA LEU A 318 4.33 -9.15 -19.78
C LEU A 318 4.27 -10.69 -19.63
N SER A 319 5.32 -11.44 -20.02
CA SER A 319 5.42 -12.89 -19.90
C SER A 319 6.47 -13.27 -18.84
N GLY A 320 6.51 -14.56 -18.48
CA GLY A 320 7.46 -15.11 -17.50
C GLY A 320 6.92 -15.10 -16.07
N ALA A 321 7.79 -14.92 -15.07
CA ALA A 321 7.39 -14.86 -13.68
C ALA A 321 6.55 -13.61 -13.38
N ILE A 322 5.56 -13.76 -12.51
CA ILE A 322 4.71 -12.65 -12.04
C ILE A 322 5.52 -11.80 -11.06
N LEU A 323 5.70 -10.51 -11.37
CA LEU A 323 6.53 -9.60 -10.58
C LEU A 323 5.78 -9.02 -9.37
N SER A 324 4.51 -8.60 -9.54
CA SER A 324 3.65 -8.21 -8.41
C SER A 324 2.77 -9.40 -8.04
N HIS A 325 3.35 -10.30 -7.26
CA HIS A 325 2.73 -11.59 -6.95
C HIS A 325 1.64 -11.50 -5.88
N ASP A 326 1.73 -10.52 -5.00
CA ASP A 326 0.96 -10.40 -3.77
C ASP A 326 -0.55 -10.40 -4.00
N GLN A 327 -1.03 -9.51 -4.89
CA GLN A 327 -2.45 -9.42 -5.23
C GLN A 327 -2.95 -10.69 -5.93
N VAL A 328 -2.08 -11.36 -6.69
CA VAL A 328 -2.43 -12.63 -7.36
C VAL A 328 -2.61 -13.74 -6.34
N GLU A 329 -1.71 -13.85 -5.35
CA GLU A 329 -1.81 -14.81 -4.26
C GLU A 329 -3.11 -14.62 -3.45
N ALA A 330 -3.50 -13.36 -3.16
CA ALA A 330 -4.78 -13.05 -2.51
C ALA A 330 -5.97 -13.52 -3.36
N VAL A 331 -5.94 -13.29 -4.66
CA VAL A 331 -6.98 -13.72 -5.60
C VAL A 331 -7.07 -15.25 -5.68
N LEU A 332 -5.94 -15.94 -5.69
CA LEU A 332 -5.88 -17.41 -5.69
C LEU A 332 -6.36 -18.00 -4.37
N MET A 333 -6.01 -17.43 -3.23
CA MET A 333 -6.51 -17.81 -1.92
C MET A 333 -8.04 -17.67 -1.86
N ARG A 334 -8.56 -16.57 -2.40
CA ARG A 334 -10.02 -16.37 -2.51
C ARG A 334 -10.70 -17.39 -3.43
N ARG A 335 -10.06 -17.75 -4.53
CA ARG A 335 -10.53 -18.79 -5.46
C ARG A 335 -10.63 -20.14 -4.76
N ALA A 336 -9.67 -20.46 -3.90
CA ALA A 336 -9.66 -21.67 -3.09
C ALA A 336 -10.74 -21.72 -1.98
N GLY A 337 -11.50 -20.61 -1.78
CA GLY A 337 -12.57 -20.56 -0.80
C GLY A 337 -12.23 -19.87 0.52
N TYR A 338 -10.95 -19.63 0.80
CA TYR A 338 -10.49 -18.95 2.01
C TYR A 338 -10.68 -17.43 1.91
N GLU A 339 -10.90 -16.79 3.04
CA GLU A 339 -11.01 -15.34 3.12
C GLU A 339 -9.63 -14.69 3.18
N VAL A 340 -9.50 -13.52 2.53
CA VAL A 340 -8.37 -12.60 2.70
C VAL A 340 -8.90 -11.37 3.41
N ARG A 341 -8.30 -11.02 4.55
CA ARG A 341 -8.76 -9.91 5.38
C ARG A 341 -7.62 -8.95 5.68
N VAL A 342 -7.98 -7.71 6.00
CA VAL A 342 -7.04 -6.72 6.51
C VAL A 342 -7.46 -6.26 7.89
N LEU A 343 -6.48 -6.14 8.78
CA LEU A 343 -6.62 -5.54 10.10
C LEU A 343 -6.44 -4.02 9.92
N ALA A 344 -7.56 -3.29 9.76
CA ALA A 344 -7.56 -1.87 9.47
C ALA A 344 -7.40 -1.01 10.75
N GLU A 345 -6.44 -1.39 11.59
CA GLU A 345 -6.05 -0.65 12.80
C GLU A 345 -4.53 -0.45 12.83
N GLU A 346 -4.14 0.64 13.45
CA GLU A 346 -2.73 0.98 13.62
C GLU A 346 -2.11 0.06 14.66
N SER A 347 -0.98 -0.51 14.31
CA SER A 347 -0.23 -1.45 15.13
C SER A 347 1.26 -1.29 14.86
N ASP A 348 2.09 -1.97 15.61
CA ASP A 348 3.54 -1.99 15.42
C ASP A 348 3.90 -2.89 14.21
N SER A 349 3.62 -2.35 13.03
CA SER A 349 3.85 -2.98 11.72
C SER A 349 4.32 -1.92 10.73
N HIS A 350 5.58 -1.98 10.35
CA HIS A 350 6.26 -0.90 9.65
C HIS A 350 7.09 -1.40 8.46
N GLU A 351 7.40 -0.46 7.54
CA GLU A 351 8.34 -0.64 6.42
C GLU A 351 9.17 0.63 6.20
N GLU A 352 10.32 0.52 5.56
CA GLU A 352 11.08 1.67 5.08
C GLU A 352 10.51 2.21 3.77
N ASN A 353 10.48 3.53 3.65
CA ASN A 353 10.06 4.21 2.43
C ASN A 353 11.28 4.62 1.57
N PRO A 354 11.12 4.79 0.25
CA PRO A 354 12.21 5.20 -0.64
C PRO A 354 12.88 6.49 -0.16
N PRO A 355 14.23 6.56 -0.23
CA PRO A 355 14.98 7.73 0.23
C PRO A 355 14.98 8.91 -0.75
N SER A 356 14.59 8.70 -2.01
CA SER A 356 14.58 9.75 -3.03
C SER A 356 13.46 9.55 -4.06
N LEU A 357 13.15 10.62 -4.80
CA LEU A 357 12.20 10.57 -5.92
C LEU A 357 12.65 9.56 -7.00
N VAL A 358 13.94 9.43 -7.25
CA VAL A 358 14.47 8.48 -8.23
C VAL A 358 14.26 7.04 -7.78
N ASP A 359 14.47 6.74 -6.50
CA ASP A 359 14.25 5.39 -5.95
C ASP A 359 12.75 5.07 -5.89
N PHE A 360 11.92 6.07 -5.58
CA PHE A 360 10.47 5.96 -5.67
C PHE A 360 10.03 5.60 -7.09
N ILE A 361 10.51 6.33 -8.10
CA ILE A 361 10.20 6.04 -9.53
C ILE A 361 10.62 4.62 -9.88
N ARG A 362 11.84 4.19 -9.51
CA ARG A 362 12.32 2.82 -9.78
C ARG A 362 11.40 1.75 -9.18
N ARG A 363 10.88 1.98 -7.98
CA ARG A 363 9.91 1.11 -7.33
C ARG A 363 8.60 1.06 -8.11
N GLU A 364 8.05 2.22 -8.48
CA GLU A 364 6.80 2.33 -9.23
C GLU A 364 6.87 1.67 -10.62
N LEU A 365 7.99 1.77 -11.33
CA LEU A 365 8.18 1.12 -12.63
C LEU A 365 8.12 -0.41 -12.51
N ARG A 366 8.68 -0.99 -11.44
CA ARG A 366 8.60 -2.44 -11.18
C ARG A 366 7.16 -2.86 -10.89
N TRP A 367 6.47 -2.12 -10.04
CA TRP A 367 5.07 -2.39 -9.72
C TRP A 367 4.17 -2.22 -10.94
N MET A 368 4.41 -1.20 -11.77
CA MET A 368 3.71 -1.03 -13.04
C MET A 368 3.85 -2.27 -13.94
N ASN A 369 5.07 -2.76 -14.14
CA ASN A 369 5.29 -3.96 -14.96
C ASN A 369 4.52 -5.16 -14.41
N GLY A 370 4.60 -5.41 -13.10
CA GLY A 370 3.90 -6.50 -12.44
C GLY A 370 2.38 -6.38 -12.50
N ASN A 371 1.83 -5.18 -12.27
CA ASN A 371 0.39 -4.97 -12.33
C ASN A 371 -0.16 -5.07 -13.77
N LEU A 372 0.60 -4.64 -14.78
CA LEU A 372 0.20 -4.82 -16.18
C LEU A 372 0.18 -6.30 -16.61
N GLN A 373 0.96 -7.18 -15.95
CA GLN A 373 0.86 -8.62 -16.20
C GLN A 373 -0.53 -9.19 -15.84
N TYR A 374 -1.29 -8.53 -14.95
CA TYR A 374 -2.62 -8.99 -14.53
C TYR A 374 -3.62 -9.09 -15.68
N VAL A 375 -3.41 -8.37 -16.79
CA VAL A 375 -4.25 -8.49 -17.99
C VAL A 375 -4.33 -9.94 -18.48
N ARG A 376 -3.26 -10.72 -18.28
CA ARG A 376 -3.21 -12.15 -18.65
C ARG A 376 -3.92 -13.07 -17.65
N LEU A 377 -4.24 -12.57 -16.47
CA LEU A 377 -4.89 -13.32 -15.39
C LEU A 377 -6.40 -13.08 -15.33
N LEU A 378 -6.92 -12.04 -16.01
CA LEU A 378 -8.35 -11.71 -16.00
C LEU A 378 -9.23 -12.84 -16.55
N GLY A 379 -8.69 -13.69 -17.43
CA GLY A 379 -9.37 -14.85 -18.01
C GLY A 379 -9.36 -16.11 -17.18
N LEU A 380 -8.71 -16.13 -16.00
CA LEU A 380 -8.70 -17.30 -15.13
C LEU A 380 -10.13 -17.67 -14.70
N SER A 381 -10.43 -18.98 -14.74
CA SER A 381 -11.73 -19.51 -14.26
C SER A 381 -11.89 -19.32 -12.76
N ASP A 382 -13.13 -19.26 -12.31
CA ASP A 382 -13.55 -19.27 -10.90
C ASP A 382 -13.07 -18.10 -10.04
N LEU A 383 -12.55 -17.03 -10.66
CA LEU A 383 -12.24 -15.81 -9.95
C LEU A 383 -13.53 -15.14 -9.45
N LYS A 384 -13.51 -14.72 -8.18
CA LYS A 384 -14.61 -13.91 -7.64
C LYS A 384 -14.71 -12.57 -8.39
N PRO A 385 -15.93 -12.05 -8.66
CA PRO A 385 -16.09 -10.77 -9.37
C PRO A 385 -15.32 -9.63 -8.74
N VAL A 386 -15.29 -9.55 -7.40
CA VAL A 386 -14.51 -8.53 -6.68
C VAL A 386 -13.02 -8.66 -6.95
N SER A 387 -12.48 -9.88 -6.97
CA SER A 387 -11.08 -10.12 -7.27
C SER A 387 -10.72 -9.68 -8.71
N ARG A 388 -11.60 -9.92 -9.69
CA ARG A 388 -11.39 -9.38 -11.05
C ARG A 388 -11.40 -7.85 -11.08
N ILE A 389 -12.34 -7.21 -10.36
CA ILE A 389 -12.39 -5.74 -10.24
C ILE A 389 -11.09 -5.22 -9.62
N GLN A 390 -10.57 -5.87 -8.59
CA GLN A 390 -9.30 -5.48 -7.96
C GLN A 390 -8.12 -5.56 -8.95
N LEU A 391 -8.02 -6.64 -9.74
CA LEU A 391 -6.99 -6.76 -10.79
C LEU A 391 -7.14 -5.67 -11.86
N VAL A 392 -8.37 -5.37 -12.30
CA VAL A 392 -8.64 -4.29 -13.26
C VAL A 392 -8.26 -2.92 -12.68
N LEU A 393 -8.62 -2.64 -11.42
CA LEU A 393 -8.25 -1.40 -10.76
C LEU A 393 -6.72 -1.26 -10.60
N ALA A 394 -6.01 -2.35 -10.33
CA ALA A 394 -4.55 -2.37 -10.24
C ALA A 394 -3.89 -2.08 -11.62
N ILE A 395 -4.47 -2.55 -12.71
CA ILE A 395 -4.04 -2.18 -14.08
C ILE A 395 -4.32 -0.70 -14.33
N LEU A 396 -5.54 -0.23 -14.04
CA LEU A 396 -5.96 1.15 -14.30
C LEU A 396 -5.20 2.16 -13.44
N MET A 397 -4.75 1.80 -12.25
CA MET A 397 -3.87 2.63 -11.42
C MET A 397 -2.63 3.08 -12.20
N TYR A 398 -2.00 2.17 -12.95
CA TYR A 398 -0.81 2.48 -13.73
C TYR A 398 -1.11 3.02 -15.14
N ILE A 399 -2.22 2.63 -15.76
CA ILE A 399 -2.65 3.17 -17.06
C ILE A 399 -3.13 4.61 -16.93
N SER A 400 -3.64 5.02 -15.77
CA SER A 400 -4.12 6.39 -15.55
C SER A 400 -3.02 7.45 -15.75
N ALA A 401 -1.77 7.19 -15.41
CA ALA A 401 -0.67 8.13 -15.57
C ALA A 401 -0.33 8.42 -17.06
N PRO A 402 -0.09 7.41 -17.93
CA PRO A 402 0.02 7.65 -19.37
C PRO A 402 -1.21 8.31 -19.97
N ALA A 403 -2.41 7.90 -19.58
CA ALA A 403 -3.65 8.52 -20.06
C ALA A 403 -3.72 10.01 -19.68
N TRP A 404 -3.32 10.37 -18.46
CA TRP A 404 -3.25 11.76 -18.03
C TRP A 404 -2.21 12.58 -18.81
N ILE A 405 -1.03 12.03 -19.11
CA ILE A 405 -0.02 12.69 -19.96
C ILE A 405 -0.56 12.90 -21.38
N VAL A 406 -1.21 11.89 -21.97
CA VAL A 406 -1.85 12.02 -23.29
C VAL A 406 -2.91 13.12 -23.27
N PHE A 407 -3.75 13.18 -22.24
CA PHE A 407 -4.75 14.23 -22.06
C PHE A 407 -4.10 15.62 -22.05
N ILE A 408 -3.02 15.81 -21.29
CA ILE A 408 -2.29 17.10 -21.23
C ILE A 408 -1.66 17.47 -22.57
N LEU A 409 -1.01 16.52 -23.24
CA LEU A 409 -0.34 16.80 -24.52
C LEU A 409 -1.33 17.19 -25.62
N ILE A 410 -2.46 16.50 -25.72
CA ILE A 410 -3.52 16.86 -26.66
C ILE A 410 -4.11 18.21 -26.30
N GLY A 411 -4.41 18.44 -24.98
CA GLY A 411 -4.92 19.73 -24.52
C GLY A 411 -3.97 20.90 -24.84
N ALA A 412 -2.66 20.71 -24.62
CA ALA A 412 -1.66 21.70 -24.97
C ALA A 412 -1.59 21.97 -26.51
N SER A 413 -1.74 20.93 -27.32
CA SER A 413 -1.76 21.08 -28.79
C SER A 413 -3.00 21.84 -29.28
N LEU A 414 -4.17 21.56 -28.70
CA LEU A 414 -5.43 22.21 -29.03
C LEU A 414 -5.49 23.66 -28.53
N ALA A 415 -4.83 23.98 -27.44
CA ALA A 415 -4.77 25.35 -26.88
C ALA A 415 -4.18 26.37 -27.87
N GLY A 416 -3.34 25.94 -28.81
CA GLY A 416 -2.78 26.78 -29.89
C GLY A 416 -3.72 27.05 -31.05
N THR A 417 -4.87 26.35 -31.12
CA THR A 417 -5.88 26.59 -32.17
C THR A 417 -6.94 27.56 -31.65
N VAL A 418 -6.75 28.86 -31.93
CA VAL A 418 -7.46 30.01 -31.32
C VAL A 418 -8.99 29.91 -31.37
N ASP A 419 -9.55 29.32 -32.44
CA ASP A 419 -11.01 29.29 -32.64
C ASP A 419 -11.75 28.30 -31.73
N GLN A 420 -11.08 27.27 -31.22
CA GLN A 420 -11.72 26.22 -30.41
C GLN A 420 -11.75 26.52 -28.91
N MET A 421 -10.73 27.20 -28.36
CA MET A 421 -10.68 27.49 -26.91
C MET A 421 -11.58 28.65 -26.47
N SER A 422 -11.88 29.61 -27.37
CA SER A 422 -12.85 30.68 -27.10
C SER A 422 -14.28 30.15 -26.87
N ALA A 423 -14.58 28.96 -27.34
CA ALA A 423 -15.86 28.28 -27.18
C ALA A 423 -16.00 27.46 -25.88
N VAL A 424 -14.90 27.12 -25.20
CA VAL A 424 -14.97 26.39 -23.91
C VAL A 424 -15.37 27.35 -22.80
N PRO A 425 -16.51 27.13 -22.11
CA PRO A 425 -16.96 28.04 -21.06
C PRO A 425 -15.98 27.95 -19.86
N LEU A 426 -15.28 29.05 -19.58
CA LEU A 426 -14.23 29.12 -18.54
C LEU A 426 -14.77 28.73 -17.15
N GLY A 427 -15.96 29.20 -16.78
CA GLY A 427 -16.58 28.89 -15.48
C GLY A 427 -16.82 27.39 -15.25
N PRO A 428 -17.56 26.69 -16.11
CA PRO A 428 -17.72 25.24 -16.02
C PRO A 428 -16.41 24.46 -16.09
N GLY A 429 -15.44 24.90 -16.92
CA GLY A 429 -14.11 24.29 -16.99
C GLY A 429 -13.34 24.37 -15.67
N LEU A 430 -13.29 25.56 -15.05
CA LEU A 430 -12.67 25.73 -13.74
C LEU A 430 -13.39 24.95 -12.63
N THR A 431 -14.72 24.89 -12.69
CA THR A 431 -15.52 24.09 -11.74
C THR A 431 -15.16 22.62 -11.84
N LEU A 432 -15.13 22.06 -13.06
CA LEU A 432 -14.75 20.67 -13.27
C LEU A 432 -13.31 20.42 -12.81
N PHE A 433 -12.37 21.32 -13.10
CA PHE A 433 -10.99 21.22 -12.62
C PHE A 433 -10.94 21.20 -11.07
N ALA A 434 -11.66 22.07 -10.38
CA ALA A 434 -11.70 22.10 -8.92
C ALA A 434 -12.29 20.81 -8.34
N VAL A 435 -13.34 20.27 -8.97
CA VAL A 435 -13.92 18.97 -8.59
C VAL A 435 -12.91 17.84 -8.76
N LEU A 436 -12.20 17.78 -9.89
CA LEU A 436 -11.18 16.78 -10.17
C LEU A 436 -10.00 16.87 -9.19
N MET A 437 -9.55 18.09 -8.86
CA MET A 437 -8.51 18.31 -7.85
C MET A 437 -8.97 17.81 -6.46
N THR A 438 -10.18 18.14 -6.06
CA THR A 438 -10.77 17.66 -4.80
C THR A 438 -10.87 16.14 -4.79
N LEU A 439 -11.28 15.53 -5.89
CA LEU A 439 -11.34 14.07 -6.05
C LEU A 439 -9.96 13.43 -5.90
N SER A 440 -8.99 13.97 -6.63
CA SER A 440 -7.61 13.46 -6.61
C SER A 440 -6.97 13.57 -5.22
N LEU A 441 -7.25 14.65 -4.50
CA LEU A 441 -6.73 14.90 -3.16
C LEU A 441 -7.59 14.26 -2.06
N SER A 442 -8.74 13.68 -2.38
CA SER A 442 -9.70 13.19 -1.37
C SER A 442 -9.10 12.19 -0.36
N PRO A 443 -8.21 11.23 -0.71
CA PRO A 443 -7.59 10.35 0.28
C PRO A 443 -6.77 11.13 1.32
N LYS A 444 -6.06 12.17 0.89
CA LYS A 444 -5.27 13.04 1.77
C LYS A 444 -6.16 13.93 2.62
N LEU A 445 -7.16 14.57 2.00
CA LEU A 445 -8.09 15.46 2.71
C LEU A 445 -8.91 14.70 3.76
N MET A 446 -9.39 13.51 3.44
CA MET A 446 -10.15 12.68 4.40
C MET A 446 -9.25 12.15 5.53
N GLY A 447 -8.00 11.79 5.21
CA GLY A 447 -7.01 11.39 6.21
C GLY A 447 -6.66 12.54 7.16
N LEU A 448 -6.38 13.74 6.63
CA LEU A 448 -6.14 14.95 7.43
C LEU A 448 -7.35 15.29 8.30
N ALA A 449 -8.56 15.24 7.74
CA ALA A 449 -9.80 15.46 8.49
C ALA A 449 -9.94 14.44 9.64
N GLN A 450 -9.65 13.15 9.39
CA GLN A 450 -9.68 12.12 10.41
C GLN A 450 -8.74 12.40 11.60
N VAL A 451 -7.53 12.91 11.32
CA VAL A 451 -6.57 13.31 12.37
C VAL A 451 -7.05 14.57 13.09
N LEU A 452 -7.50 15.59 12.35
CA LEU A 452 -7.91 16.89 12.92
C LEU A 452 -9.18 16.80 13.77
N PHE A 453 -10.11 15.90 13.46
CA PHE A 453 -11.32 15.67 14.25
C PHE A 453 -11.08 14.94 15.58
N SER A 454 -9.89 14.36 15.77
CA SER A 454 -9.47 13.72 17.02
C SER A 454 -8.35 14.51 17.69
N GLN A 455 -8.59 14.98 18.92
CA GLN A 455 -7.58 15.72 19.68
C GLN A 455 -6.38 14.84 20.03
N SER A 456 -6.60 13.58 20.44
CA SER A 456 -5.52 12.66 20.75
C SER A 456 -4.64 12.40 19.53
N ARG A 457 -5.22 12.03 18.39
CA ARG A 457 -4.47 11.82 17.15
C ARG A 457 -3.70 13.06 16.70
N SER A 458 -4.33 14.26 16.78
CA SER A 458 -3.61 15.50 16.45
C SER A 458 -2.40 15.72 17.34
N GLN A 459 -2.48 15.35 18.62
CA GLN A 459 -1.36 15.44 19.56
C GLN A 459 -0.23 14.48 19.21
N ASP A 460 -0.56 13.28 18.73
CA ASP A 460 0.43 12.29 18.26
C ASP A 460 1.29 12.83 17.11
N TYR A 461 0.73 13.72 16.27
CA TYR A 461 1.43 14.47 15.22
C TYR A 461 2.06 15.79 15.69
N GLY A 462 2.03 16.11 16.99
CA GLY A 462 2.56 17.36 17.54
C GLY A 462 1.60 18.53 17.57
N GLY A 463 0.31 18.29 17.37
CA GLY A 463 -0.76 19.29 17.48
C GLY A 463 -1.35 19.70 16.13
N ARG A 464 -2.58 20.25 16.19
CA ARG A 464 -3.38 20.61 15.00
C ARG A 464 -2.65 21.53 14.00
N LEU A 465 -1.87 22.49 14.49
CA LEU A 465 -1.14 23.40 13.62
C LEU A 465 -0.09 22.68 12.78
N ARG A 466 0.65 21.74 13.38
CA ARG A 466 1.63 20.91 12.66
C ARG A 466 0.95 19.97 11.65
N VAL A 467 -0.20 19.40 11.99
CA VAL A 467 -1.00 18.59 11.04
C VAL A 467 -1.43 19.43 9.84
N VAL A 468 -1.93 20.64 10.04
CA VAL A 468 -2.37 21.52 8.94
C VAL A 468 -1.19 21.98 8.10
N SER A 469 -0.11 22.47 8.72
CA SER A 469 1.08 22.94 7.99
C SER A 469 1.78 21.80 7.25
N GLY A 470 1.91 20.65 7.89
CA GLY A 470 2.45 19.42 7.26
C GLY A 470 1.59 18.95 6.10
N GLY A 471 0.25 18.95 6.28
CA GLY A 471 -0.69 18.55 5.23
C GLY A 471 -0.64 19.47 4.01
N LEU A 472 -0.61 20.78 4.20
CA LEU A 472 -0.48 21.74 3.10
C LEU A 472 0.87 21.59 2.38
N ALA A 473 1.96 21.49 3.12
CA ALA A 473 3.29 21.29 2.55
C ALA A 473 3.41 19.96 1.79
N GLU A 474 2.83 18.88 2.32
CA GLU A 474 2.83 17.56 1.68
C GLU A 474 1.98 17.57 0.40
N ILE A 475 0.81 18.19 0.39
CA ILE A 475 -0.02 18.34 -0.80
C ILE A 475 0.75 19.10 -1.89
N LEU A 476 1.37 20.23 -1.56
CA LEU A 476 2.19 20.99 -2.50
C LEU A 476 3.37 20.16 -3.03
N PHE A 477 4.06 19.43 -2.16
CA PHE A 477 5.15 18.55 -2.55
C PHE A 477 4.67 17.42 -3.48
N SER A 478 3.52 16.82 -3.19
CA SER A 478 2.90 15.81 -4.06
C SER A 478 2.48 16.37 -5.41
N MET A 479 1.97 17.60 -5.47
CA MET A 479 1.62 18.28 -6.74
C MET A 479 2.88 18.51 -7.62
N LEU A 480 4.03 18.75 -6.99
CA LEU A 480 5.30 18.90 -7.72
C LEU A 480 5.89 17.55 -8.15
N THR A 481 5.74 16.50 -7.39
CA THR A 481 6.36 15.20 -7.70
C THR A 481 5.50 14.32 -8.63
N SER A 482 4.17 14.43 -8.55
CA SER A 482 3.25 13.59 -9.34
C SER A 482 3.43 13.70 -10.86
N PRO A 483 3.59 14.89 -11.47
CA PRO A 483 3.85 15.02 -12.90
C PRO A 483 5.17 14.36 -13.34
N ILE A 484 6.20 14.46 -12.50
CA ILE A 484 7.52 13.85 -12.76
C ILE A 484 7.38 12.33 -12.84
N VAL A 485 6.68 11.74 -11.85
CA VAL A 485 6.41 10.29 -11.81
C VAL A 485 5.54 9.86 -12.99
N ALA A 486 4.50 10.63 -13.32
CA ALA A 486 3.59 10.30 -14.43
C ALA A 486 4.33 10.24 -15.78
N VAL A 487 5.28 11.16 -16.03
CA VAL A 487 6.12 11.11 -17.25
C VAL A 487 7.01 9.87 -17.24
N ALA A 488 7.63 9.51 -16.11
CA ALA A 488 8.45 8.30 -16.00
C ALA A 488 7.65 7.02 -16.28
N LEU A 489 6.44 6.91 -15.72
CA LEU A 489 5.52 5.79 -15.97
C LEU A 489 5.09 5.75 -17.45
N THR A 490 4.85 6.90 -18.05
CA THR A 490 4.47 7.00 -19.50
C THR A 490 5.62 6.53 -20.40
N GLN A 491 6.84 6.98 -20.13
CA GLN A 491 8.02 6.54 -20.87
C GLN A 491 8.22 5.03 -20.76
N PHE A 492 8.06 4.49 -19.55
CA PHE A 492 8.14 3.06 -19.34
C PHE A 492 7.03 2.29 -20.05
N ALA A 493 5.78 2.78 -20.02
CA ALA A 493 4.67 2.17 -20.75
C ALA A 493 4.96 2.10 -22.26
N LEU A 494 5.51 3.17 -22.84
CA LEU A 494 5.97 3.18 -24.22
C LEU A 494 7.10 2.16 -24.45
N GLY A 495 8.09 2.13 -23.55
CA GLY A 495 9.17 1.15 -23.60
C GLY A 495 8.69 -0.29 -23.58
N LEU A 496 7.65 -0.63 -22.80
CA LEU A 496 7.04 -1.95 -22.79
C LEU A 496 6.45 -2.32 -24.15
N VAL A 497 5.83 -1.39 -24.88
CA VAL A 497 5.32 -1.62 -26.24
C VAL A 497 6.46 -2.01 -27.19
N PHE A 498 7.64 -1.42 -27.00
CA PHE A 498 8.85 -1.75 -27.77
C PHE A 498 9.68 -2.89 -27.18
N GLY A 499 9.13 -3.66 -26.22
CA GLY A 499 9.77 -4.85 -25.67
C GLY A 499 10.75 -4.61 -24.53
N GLN A 500 10.82 -3.38 -23.97
CA GLN A 500 11.64 -3.10 -22.80
C GLN A 500 11.19 -3.98 -21.61
N ARG A 501 12.17 -4.48 -20.86
CA ARG A 501 11.95 -5.28 -19.64
C ARG A 501 12.64 -4.64 -18.46
N ILE A 502 12.03 -4.72 -17.30
CA ILE A 502 12.68 -4.39 -16.03
C ILE A 502 13.17 -5.68 -15.38
N GLY A 503 14.46 -5.69 -15.00
CA GLY A 503 15.01 -6.69 -14.12
C GLY A 503 14.83 -6.31 -12.65
N TRP A 504 14.94 -7.29 -11.75
CA TRP A 504 14.95 -7.06 -10.31
C TRP A 504 16.36 -6.61 -9.89
N SER A 505 16.55 -5.32 -9.65
CA SER A 505 17.77 -4.75 -9.05
C SER A 505 17.58 -4.57 -7.54
N ALA A 506 18.67 -4.76 -6.78
CA ALA A 506 18.68 -4.46 -5.35
C ALA A 506 18.26 -3.00 -5.08
N GLN A 507 17.51 -2.77 -4.03
CA GLN A 507 17.12 -1.42 -3.60
C GLN A 507 18.25 -0.85 -2.73
N GLN A 508 18.81 0.28 -3.15
CA GLN A 508 19.73 1.04 -2.31
C GLN A 508 18.92 1.92 -1.35
N ARG A 509 18.80 1.48 -0.09
CA ARG A 509 18.00 2.17 0.95
C ARG A 509 18.85 3.07 1.85
N SER A 510 20.17 2.82 1.93
CA SER A 510 21.10 3.53 2.80
C SER A 510 21.64 4.85 2.24
N ARG A 511 21.03 5.39 1.19
CA ARG A 511 21.54 6.57 0.51
C ARG A 511 21.05 7.86 1.16
N ASP A 512 21.97 8.64 1.74
CA ASP A 512 21.62 9.91 2.41
C ASP A 512 21.35 11.07 1.44
N ARG A 513 21.83 11.00 0.20
CA ARG A 513 21.73 12.10 -0.76
C ARG A 513 21.71 11.62 -2.21
N LEU A 514 20.82 12.22 -3.01
CA LEU A 514 20.80 12.04 -4.47
C LEU A 514 21.80 13.00 -5.15
N GLY A 515 22.67 12.46 -6.02
CA GLY A 515 23.62 13.26 -6.82
C GLY A 515 22.93 13.98 -7.98
N TRP A 516 23.46 15.15 -8.37
CA TRP A 516 22.96 15.92 -9.53
C TRP A 516 23.10 15.16 -10.84
N ASP A 517 24.22 14.45 -11.04
CA ASP A 517 24.50 13.63 -12.22
C ASP A 517 23.55 12.46 -12.37
N GLU A 518 23.20 11.80 -11.27
CA GLU A 518 22.22 10.71 -11.28
C GLU A 518 20.80 11.23 -11.53
N ALA A 519 20.40 12.29 -10.83
CA ALA A 519 19.12 12.94 -11.06
C ALA A 519 18.97 13.40 -12.52
N ALA A 520 20.00 14.02 -13.08
CA ALA A 520 20.00 14.46 -14.46
C ALA A 520 19.87 13.29 -15.44
N ARG A 521 20.61 12.19 -15.24
CA ARG A 521 20.52 11.01 -16.10
C ARG A 521 19.14 10.36 -16.13
N VAL A 522 18.40 10.44 -15.02
CA VAL A 522 17.07 9.83 -14.92
C VAL A 522 15.95 10.79 -15.31
N LEU A 523 16.07 12.08 -14.97
CA LEU A 523 14.98 13.06 -15.07
C LEU A 523 15.14 14.08 -16.20
N TRP A 524 16.18 13.99 -17.08
CA TRP A 524 16.31 14.87 -18.22
C TRP A 524 15.10 14.85 -19.17
N PRO A 525 14.41 13.70 -19.40
CA PRO A 525 13.26 13.71 -20.31
C PRO A 525 12.08 14.51 -19.76
N GLN A 526 11.87 14.50 -18.43
CA GLN A 526 10.85 15.30 -17.77
C GLN A 526 11.15 16.80 -17.94
N THR A 527 12.40 17.20 -17.67
CA THR A 527 12.86 18.59 -17.87
C THR A 527 12.69 19.03 -19.33
N LEU A 528 13.09 18.19 -20.28
CA LEU A 528 12.99 18.52 -21.69
C LEU A 528 11.53 18.64 -22.16
N LEU A 529 10.66 17.75 -21.70
CA LEU A 529 9.22 17.83 -21.96
C LEU A 529 8.62 19.12 -21.38
N GLY A 530 9.00 19.48 -20.15
CA GLY A 530 8.54 20.71 -19.50
C GLY A 530 8.98 21.96 -20.28
N LEU A 531 10.24 22.04 -20.69
CA LEU A 531 10.77 23.14 -21.50
C LEU A 531 10.08 23.22 -22.87
N GLY A 532 9.87 22.07 -23.54
CA GLY A 532 9.16 22.00 -24.80
C GLY A 532 7.72 22.49 -24.72
N LEU A 533 7.00 22.08 -23.66
CA LEU A 533 5.63 22.56 -23.39
C LEU A 533 5.60 24.05 -23.05
N CYS A 534 6.55 24.56 -22.26
CA CYS A 534 6.67 26.00 -21.99
C CYS A 534 6.91 26.80 -23.28
N PHE A 535 7.81 26.34 -24.14
CA PHE A 535 8.08 26.97 -25.41
C PHE A 535 6.84 26.95 -26.33
N TRP A 536 6.21 25.77 -26.50
CA TRP A 536 5.03 25.60 -27.34
C TRP A 536 3.86 26.47 -26.87
N LEU A 537 3.51 26.42 -25.58
CA LEU A 537 2.43 27.25 -25.04
C LEU A 537 2.77 28.72 -25.04
N GLY A 538 4.04 29.09 -24.74
CA GLY A 538 4.48 30.48 -24.79
C GLY A 538 4.36 31.13 -26.14
N THR A 539 4.53 30.36 -27.22
CA THR A 539 4.42 30.87 -28.60
C THR A 539 3.01 30.79 -29.15
N ASN A 540 2.22 29.76 -28.81
CA ASN A 540 0.92 29.52 -29.44
C ASN A 540 -0.29 29.82 -28.52
N ALA A 541 -0.14 29.72 -27.18
CA ALA A 541 -1.21 29.93 -26.22
C ALA A 541 -0.67 30.46 -24.88
N PRO A 542 -0.12 31.70 -24.79
CA PRO A 542 0.56 32.20 -23.59
C PRO A 542 -0.33 32.18 -22.34
N TRP A 543 -1.64 32.39 -22.48
CA TRP A 543 -2.62 32.33 -21.42
C TRP A 543 -2.69 30.95 -20.73
N ALA A 544 -2.43 29.87 -21.49
CA ALA A 544 -2.48 28.50 -20.97
C ALA A 544 -1.29 28.17 -20.04
N LEU A 545 -0.21 28.95 -20.08
CA LEU A 545 0.91 28.82 -19.16
C LEU A 545 0.47 28.95 -17.68
N ILE A 546 -0.49 29.83 -17.41
CA ILE A 546 -0.99 30.06 -16.04
C ILE A 546 -1.69 28.79 -15.52
N PHE A 547 -2.54 28.19 -16.34
CA PHE A 547 -3.25 26.96 -15.96
C PHE A 547 -2.34 25.73 -15.92
N GLY A 548 -1.35 25.67 -16.80
CA GLY A 548 -0.34 24.63 -16.83
C GLY A 548 0.78 24.78 -15.79
N ALA A 549 0.89 25.93 -15.12
CA ALA A 549 2.02 26.28 -14.28
C ALA A 549 2.41 25.21 -13.24
N PRO A 550 1.50 24.56 -12.48
CA PRO A 550 1.88 23.52 -11.52
C PRO A 550 2.59 22.34 -12.18
N VAL A 551 2.12 21.91 -13.35
CA VAL A 551 2.72 20.79 -14.11
C VAL A 551 4.01 21.23 -14.79
N LEU A 552 4.03 22.40 -15.40
CA LEU A 552 5.19 22.93 -16.10
C LEU A 552 6.37 23.18 -15.15
N LEU A 553 6.11 23.81 -13.99
CA LEU A 553 7.12 24.01 -12.95
C LEU A 553 7.68 22.68 -12.44
N ALA A 554 6.80 21.71 -12.19
CA ALA A 554 7.22 20.39 -11.74
C ALA A 554 8.16 19.72 -12.76
N LEU A 555 7.84 19.77 -14.04
CA LEU A 555 8.62 19.15 -15.10
C LEU A 555 9.94 19.89 -15.37
N VAL A 556 9.90 21.22 -15.53
CA VAL A 556 11.11 22.04 -15.78
C VAL A 556 12.10 21.90 -14.62
N PHE A 557 11.62 21.90 -13.39
CA PHE A 557 12.46 21.80 -12.19
C PHE A 557 12.57 20.38 -11.65
N SER A 558 12.28 19.34 -12.43
CA SER A 558 12.26 17.94 -11.97
C SER A 558 13.60 17.52 -11.33
N ILE A 559 14.73 17.89 -11.93
CA ILE A 559 16.08 17.60 -11.42
C ILE A 559 16.35 18.32 -10.10
N PRO A 560 16.22 19.67 -10.01
CA PRO A 560 16.34 20.39 -8.74
C PRO A 560 15.41 19.87 -7.63
N ILE A 561 14.14 19.60 -7.93
CA ILE A 561 13.17 19.07 -6.96
C ILE A 561 13.69 17.75 -6.36
N ALA A 562 14.13 16.82 -7.21
CA ALA A 562 14.64 15.54 -6.76
C ALA A 562 15.89 15.67 -5.87
N VAL A 563 16.86 16.50 -6.26
CA VAL A 563 18.10 16.69 -5.49
C VAL A 563 17.87 17.46 -4.21
N VAL A 564 17.15 18.60 -4.27
CA VAL A 564 16.91 19.48 -3.12
C VAL A 564 16.12 18.75 -2.04
N SER A 565 15.16 17.90 -2.41
CA SER A 565 14.36 17.12 -1.45
C SER A 565 15.18 16.10 -0.64
N THR A 566 16.44 15.83 -1.02
CA THR A 566 17.34 14.93 -0.26
C THR A 566 18.48 15.68 0.45
N LEU A 567 18.48 17.04 0.42
CA LEU A 567 19.57 17.81 1.04
C LEU A 567 19.54 17.70 2.57
N PRO A 568 20.68 17.45 3.24
CA PRO A 568 20.75 17.35 4.70
C PRO A 568 20.28 18.62 5.44
N ARG A 569 20.46 19.81 4.83
CA ARG A 569 19.98 21.09 5.41
C ARG A 569 18.45 21.12 5.48
N LEU A 570 17.79 20.73 4.40
CA LEU A 570 16.31 20.69 4.35
C LEU A 570 15.77 19.60 5.28
N SER A 571 16.45 18.48 5.33
CA SER A 571 16.12 17.37 6.24
C SER A 571 16.20 17.80 7.72
N ARG A 572 17.28 18.45 8.13
CA ARG A 572 17.43 19.00 9.47
C ARG A 572 16.34 20.05 9.78
N TRP A 573 16.12 20.98 8.88
CA TRP A 573 15.09 21.99 9.05
C TRP A 573 13.71 21.38 9.28
N SER A 574 13.34 20.33 8.53
CA SER A 574 12.04 19.66 8.72
C SER A 574 11.94 18.96 10.07
N MET A 575 13.03 18.39 10.58
CA MET A 575 13.09 17.79 11.92
C MET A 575 13.01 18.83 13.03
N ASP A 576 13.77 19.92 12.91
CA ASP A 576 13.83 20.98 13.93
C ASP A 576 12.50 21.71 14.08
N THR A 577 11.77 21.87 12.98
CA THR A 577 10.42 22.49 12.98
C THR A 577 9.29 21.53 13.33
N GLY A 578 9.55 20.22 13.29
CA GLY A 578 8.52 19.18 13.39
C GLY A 578 7.61 19.12 12.17
N LEU A 579 8.06 19.66 11.01
CA LEU A 579 7.33 19.50 9.75
C LEU A 579 7.39 18.05 9.30
N PHE A 580 6.23 17.47 9.01
CA PHE A 580 6.06 16.04 8.67
C PHE A 580 6.33 15.07 9.83
N ASP A 581 6.24 15.52 11.10
CA ASP A 581 6.26 14.58 12.22
C ASP A 581 5.07 13.63 12.14
N ILE A 582 5.33 12.35 12.39
CA ILE A 582 4.34 11.29 12.49
C ILE A 582 4.34 10.73 13.93
N PRO A 583 3.32 9.98 14.36
CA PRO A 583 3.28 9.38 15.70
C PRO A 583 4.53 8.59 16.04
N GLU A 584 5.07 7.86 15.09
CA GLU A 584 6.25 7.00 15.23
C GLU A 584 7.56 7.79 15.48
N ASP A 585 7.64 9.07 15.05
CA ASP A 585 8.77 9.96 15.39
C ASP A 585 8.76 10.38 16.86
N ARG A 586 7.59 10.31 17.51
CA ARG A 586 7.34 10.83 18.87
C ARG A 586 7.16 9.73 19.90
N ALA A 587 6.93 8.50 19.48
CA ALA A 587 6.83 7.35 20.39
C ALA A 587 8.19 7.10 21.07
N PRO A 588 8.21 6.81 22.39
CA PRO A 588 9.44 6.36 23.05
C PRO A 588 9.87 5.04 22.41
N ARG A 589 11.03 5.04 21.76
CA ARG A 589 11.63 3.80 21.27
C ARG A 589 12.04 2.96 22.45
N THR A 590 11.51 1.78 22.58
CA THR A 590 11.69 0.87 23.73
C THR A 590 13.10 0.29 23.84
N THR A 591 14.03 0.61 22.95
CA THR A 591 15.46 0.31 23.11
C THR A 591 16.30 1.30 22.31
N ASP A 592 17.43 1.71 22.88
CA ASP A 592 18.56 2.34 22.22
C ASP A 592 19.00 1.50 21.01
N THR A 593 18.37 1.70 19.87
CA THR A 593 18.97 1.25 18.61
C THR A 593 20.04 2.26 18.30
N PRO A 594 21.33 1.90 18.32
CA PRO A 594 22.36 2.79 17.79
C PRO A 594 21.92 3.12 16.37
N ALA A 595 21.85 4.42 16.08
CA ALA A 595 21.57 4.88 14.73
C ALA A 595 22.57 4.17 13.80
N ILE A 596 22.08 3.23 12.98
CA ILE A 596 22.89 2.42 12.05
C ILE A 596 23.66 3.32 11.04
N HIS A 597 23.46 4.64 11.13
CA HIS A 597 24.12 5.65 10.30
C HIS A 597 24.94 6.69 11.09
N ALA A 598 25.48 6.33 12.25
CA ALA A 598 26.44 7.19 12.94
C ALA A 598 27.87 6.68 12.71
N ASN A 599 28.37 6.75 11.48
CA ASN A 599 29.81 6.84 11.21
C ASN A 599 30.02 7.20 9.74
N THR A 600 30.14 8.48 9.47
CA THR A 600 31.23 9.09 8.68
C THR A 600 31.14 10.60 8.87
N ALA A 601 32.10 11.11 9.65
CA ALA A 601 32.41 12.53 9.71
C ALA A 601 32.96 13.01 8.37
#